data_d857067a94eeff5f6aa9c173ed13a2fd
#
_entry.id   d857067a94eeff5f6aa9c173ed13a2fd
#
_cell.length_a   1.000
_cell.length_b   1.000
_cell.length_c   1.000
_cell.angle_alpha   90.00
_cell.angle_beta   90.00
_cell.angle_gamma   90.00
#
_symmetry.space_group_name_H-M   'P 1'
#
loop_
_entity.id
_entity.type
_entity.pdbx_description
1 polymer ?
#
loop_
_entity_poly.entity_id
_entity_poly.type
_entity_poly.pdbx_seq_one_letter_code
_entity_poly.pdbx_strand_id
1 'polypeptide(L)'
;MAVPGHRLDRMFNPEVVAVVGDKGPNYMWLHNNLPFKEKGGRLYSVQLDEKEIPGIEALGIQNFKSMADIPEPIDYALVAVPRQVSPYVLKDLIANKANGAGFFTSGFAETGEELGVKLQTQLTEMAREASFNLVGPNCMGLYLPKVG
;
A
#
# COMPACT_ATOMS: atom_id res chain seq x y z
N MET A 1 -11.57 -1.73 19.57
CA MET A 1 -11.99 -3.04 19.01
C MET A 1 -12.62 -2.80 17.65
N ALA A 2 -12.19 -3.54 16.62
CA ALA A 2 -12.88 -3.48 15.33
C ALA A 2 -14.32 -4.01 15.49
N VAL A 3 -15.27 -3.38 14.81
CA VAL A 3 -16.66 -3.85 14.78
C VAL A 3 -16.74 -4.88 13.66
N PRO A 4 -17.01 -6.16 13.97
CA PRO A 4 -17.07 -7.20 12.94
C PRO A 4 -18.05 -6.81 11.83
N GLY A 5 -17.59 -6.92 10.58
CA GLY A 5 -18.36 -6.54 9.39
C GLY A 5 -18.31 -5.07 9.02
N HIS A 6 -17.59 -4.22 9.77
CA HIS A 6 -17.35 -2.85 9.35
C HIS A 6 -16.42 -2.80 8.13
N ARG A 7 -16.65 -1.87 7.18
CA ARG A 7 -15.87 -1.75 5.95
C ARG A 7 -14.34 -1.59 6.17
N LEU A 8 -13.94 -1.09 7.34
CA LEU A 8 -12.52 -0.91 7.71
C LEU A 8 -11.93 -2.13 8.43
N ASP A 9 -12.74 -3.14 8.77
CA ASP A 9 -12.32 -4.25 9.62
C ASP A 9 -11.09 -4.98 9.05
N ARG A 10 -11.13 -5.34 7.76
CA ARG A 10 -10.02 -5.99 7.08
C ARG A 10 -8.74 -5.14 7.05
N MET A 11 -8.86 -3.82 6.94
CA MET A 11 -7.70 -2.91 6.92
C MET A 11 -7.06 -2.79 8.31
N PHE A 12 -7.85 -2.87 9.40
CA PHE A 12 -7.36 -2.79 10.78
C PHE A 12 -7.07 -4.17 11.42
N ASN A 13 -7.46 -5.25 10.77
CA ASN A 13 -7.12 -6.63 11.13
C ASN A 13 -6.67 -7.37 9.87
N PRO A 14 -5.58 -6.91 9.22
CA PRO A 14 -5.16 -7.48 7.96
C PRO A 14 -4.60 -8.89 8.15
N GLU A 15 -4.88 -9.77 7.20
CA GLU A 15 -4.18 -11.03 7.00
C GLU A 15 -3.19 -10.95 5.84
N VAL A 16 -3.50 -10.09 4.87
CA VAL A 16 -2.70 -9.88 3.65
C VAL A 16 -2.31 -8.42 3.50
N VAL A 17 -1.02 -8.15 3.53
CA VAL A 17 -0.43 -6.83 3.31
C VAL A 17 0.44 -6.85 2.05
N ALA A 18 0.28 -5.86 1.20
CA ALA A 18 1.15 -5.63 0.04
C ALA A 18 1.91 -4.31 0.18
N VAL A 19 3.22 -4.33 -0.06
CA VAL A 19 4.04 -3.13 -0.15
C VAL A 19 4.37 -2.86 -1.60
N VAL A 20 4.03 -1.67 -2.09
CA VAL A 20 4.14 -1.29 -3.50
C VAL A 20 5.22 -0.24 -3.67
N GLY A 21 6.26 -0.57 -4.43
CA GLY A 21 7.31 0.37 -4.86
C GLY A 21 8.40 0.63 -3.82
N ASP A 22 8.57 -0.22 -2.81
CA ASP A 22 9.67 -0.08 -1.84
C ASP A 22 11.04 -0.29 -2.50
N LYS A 23 12.06 0.41 -2.01
CA LYS A 23 13.39 0.44 -2.63
C LYS A 23 14.51 0.32 -1.62
N GLY A 24 15.61 -0.27 -2.10
CA GLY A 24 16.87 -0.32 -1.39
C GLY A 24 17.52 1.07 -1.15
N PRO A 25 18.55 1.13 -0.32
CA PRO A 25 19.20 -0.04 0.30
C PRO A 25 18.44 -0.61 1.51
N ASN A 26 17.49 0.13 2.11
CA ASN A 26 16.92 -0.23 3.40
C ASN A 26 15.59 -0.98 3.31
N TYR A 27 14.88 -0.94 2.18
CA TYR A 27 13.52 -1.51 2.04
C TYR A 27 12.66 -1.23 3.27
N MET A 28 12.54 0.04 3.62
CA MET A 28 12.02 0.51 4.90
C MET A 28 10.63 -0.05 5.21
N TRP A 29 9.76 -0.07 4.21
CA TRP A 29 8.39 -0.50 4.40
C TRP A 29 8.26 -2.01 4.53
N LEU A 30 9.06 -2.76 3.77
CA LEU A 30 9.12 -4.22 3.90
C LEU A 30 9.72 -4.60 5.25
N HIS A 31 10.83 -3.96 5.66
CA HIS A 31 11.42 -4.20 6.99
C HIS A 31 10.47 -3.89 8.14
N ASN A 32 9.74 -2.78 8.06
CA ASN A 32 8.78 -2.40 9.11
C ASN A 32 7.59 -3.36 9.22
N ASN A 33 7.33 -4.15 8.18
CA ASN A 33 6.25 -5.14 8.15
C ASN A 33 6.73 -6.60 8.37
N LEU A 34 8.04 -6.83 8.60
CA LEU A 34 8.53 -8.18 8.94
C LEU A 34 7.89 -8.74 10.22
N PRO A 35 7.70 -7.96 11.32
CA PRO A 35 7.01 -8.46 12.51
C PRO A 35 5.58 -8.95 12.21
N PHE A 36 4.85 -8.32 11.28
CA PHE A 36 3.56 -8.80 10.83
C PHE A 36 3.67 -10.19 10.18
N LYS A 37 4.66 -10.38 9.30
CA LYS A 37 4.93 -11.67 8.65
C LYS A 37 5.34 -12.74 9.67
N GLU A 38 6.19 -12.41 10.65
CA GLU A 38 6.63 -13.32 11.70
C GLU A 38 5.48 -13.80 12.59
N LYS A 39 4.45 -12.98 12.76
CA LYS A 39 3.21 -13.33 13.47
C LYS A 39 2.19 -14.12 12.62
N GLY A 40 2.57 -14.53 11.42
CA GLY A 40 1.75 -15.34 10.52
C GLY A 40 0.96 -14.56 9.46
N GLY A 41 1.16 -13.25 9.37
CA GLY A 41 0.61 -12.44 8.28
C GLY A 41 1.28 -12.74 6.93
N ARG A 42 0.53 -12.56 5.86
CA ARG A 42 1.03 -12.73 4.49
C ARG A 42 1.47 -11.37 3.94
N LEU A 43 2.79 -11.24 3.77
CA LEU A 43 3.42 -10.01 3.28
C LEU A 43 3.95 -10.21 1.88
N TYR A 44 3.51 -9.38 0.95
CA TYR A 44 3.92 -9.39 -0.45
C TYR A 44 4.55 -8.06 -0.85
N SER A 45 5.40 -8.11 -1.88
CA SER A 45 5.94 -6.94 -2.56
C SER A 45 5.37 -6.82 -3.96
N VAL A 46 5.14 -5.60 -4.42
CA VAL A 46 4.88 -5.30 -5.84
C VAL A 46 5.94 -4.31 -6.30
N GLN A 47 6.92 -4.82 -7.04
CA GLN A 47 8.04 -4.03 -7.55
C GLN A 47 8.37 -4.41 -8.99
N LEU A 48 8.47 -3.38 -9.86
CA LEU A 48 8.74 -3.55 -11.29
C LEU A 48 10.23 -3.41 -11.63
N ASP A 49 10.99 -2.71 -10.80
CA ASP A 49 12.43 -2.53 -11.01
C ASP A 49 13.17 -3.82 -10.66
N GLU A 50 13.69 -4.48 -11.69
CA GLU A 50 14.39 -5.77 -11.54
C GLU A 50 15.64 -5.69 -10.65
N LYS A 51 16.21 -4.49 -10.48
CA LYS A 51 17.36 -4.28 -9.59
C LYS A 51 17.00 -4.40 -8.11
N GLU A 52 15.75 -4.13 -7.77
CA GLU A 52 15.27 -4.20 -6.40
C GLU A 52 14.83 -5.61 -5.99
N ILE A 53 14.46 -6.46 -6.95
CA ILE A 53 13.87 -7.78 -6.68
C ILE A 53 14.80 -8.68 -5.85
N PRO A 54 16.12 -8.82 -6.14
CA PRO A 54 17.00 -9.66 -5.34
C PRO A 54 17.07 -9.25 -3.86
N GLY A 55 17.03 -7.93 -3.58
CA GLY A 55 17.02 -7.43 -2.20
C GLY A 55 15.72 -7.75 -1.47
N ILE A 56 14.59 -7.69 -2.16
CA ILE A 56 13.28 -8.04 -1.63
C ILE A 56 13.20 -9.54 -1.31
N GLU A 57 13.66 -10.38 -2.24
CA GLU A 57 13.68 -11.83 -2.08
C GLU A 57 14.63 -12.28 -0.96
N ALA A 58 15.73 -11.55 -0.75
CA ALA A 58 16.65 -11.80 0.36
C ALA A 58 15.99 -11.58 1.74
N LEU A 59 14.91 -10.79 1.84
CA LEU A 59 14.08 -10.65 3.04
C LEU A 59 13.08 -11.81 3.20
N GLY A 60 13.09 -12.78 2.29
CA GLY A 60 12.13 -13.88 2.27
C GLY A 60 10.72 -13.43 1.88
N ILE A 61 10.60 -12.33 1.13
CA ILE A 61 9.31 -11.76 0.69
C ILE A 61 9.14 -12.04 -0.80
N GLN A 62 7.99 -12.59 -1.16
CA GLN A 62 7.65 -12.83 -2.56
C GLN A 62 7.32 -11.52 -3.26
N ASN A 63 7.96 -11.28 -4.41
CA ASN A 63 7.68 -10.14 -5.26
C ASN A 63 6.78 -10.51 -6.44
N PHE A 64 5.86 -9.63 -6.76
CA PHE A 64 5.02 -9.68 -7.95
C PHE A 64 5.28 -8.46 -8.84
N LYS A 65 5.10 -8.61 -10.15
CA LYS A 65 5.15 -7.49 -11.10
C LYS A 65 3.78 -6.83 -11.30
N SER A 66 2.71 -7.48 -10.85
CA SER A 66 1.34 -6.97 -10.89
C SER A 66 0.59 -7.34 -9.62
N MET A 67 -0.30 -6.47 -9.16
CA MET A 67 -1.21 -6.78 -8.05
C MET A 67 -2.19 -7.90 -8.42
N ALA A 68 -2.50 -8.05 -9.71
CA ALA A 68 -3.37 -9.11 -10.22
C ALA A 68 -2.76 -10.53 -10.07
N ASP A 69 -1.43 -10.61 -9.92
CA ASP A 69 -0.73 -11.89 -9.74
C ASP A 69 -0.68 -12.34 -8.28
N ILE A 70 -1.05 -11.46 -7.33
CA ILE A 70 -1.17 -11.83 -5.92
C ILE A 70 -2.34 -12.82 -5.76
N PRO A 71 -2.11 -14.01 -5.18
CA PRO A 71 -3.09 -15.11 -5.23
C PRO A 71 -4.32 -14.90 -4.32
N GLU A 72 -4.36 -13.82 -3.57
CA GLU A 72 -5.41 -13.55 -2.58
C GLU A 72 -5.73 -12.05 -2.46
N PRO A 73 -6.93 -11.71 -1.96
CA PRO A 73 -7.32 -10.30 -1.80
C PRO A 73 -6.44 -9.55 -0.81
N ILE A 74 -5.98 -8.35 -1.20
CA ILE A 74 -5.17 -7.48 -0.35
C ILE A 74 -6.08 -6.79 0.69
N ASP A 75 -5.76 -6.93 1.98
CA ASP A 75 -6.48 -6.24 3.05
C ASP A 75 -5.99 -4.81 3.22
N TYR A 76 -4.68 -4.62 3.15
CA TYR A 76 -4.06 -3.30 3.22
C TYR A 76 -2.84 -3.23 2.29
N ALA A 77 -2.76 -2.18 1.49
CA ALA A 77 -1.58 -1.87 0.70
C ALA A 77 -0.85 -0.64 1.26
N LEU A 78 0.47 -0.71 1.32
CA LEU A 78 1.34 0.41 1.61
C LEU A 78 2.04 0.85 0.33
N VAL A 79 1.80 2.08 -0.11
CA VAL A 79 2.21 2.57 -1.42
C VAL A 79 3.31 3.62 -1.28
N ALA A 80 4.50 3.31 -1.82
CA ALA A 80 5.69 4.14 -1.78
C ALA A 80 6.24 4.39 -3.20
N VAL A 81 5.38 4.85 -4.10
CA VAL A 81 5.73 5.15 -5.49
C VAL A 81 5.79 6.68 -5.72
N PRO A 82 6.46 7.17 -6.79
CA PRO A 82 6.42 8.59 -7.14
C PRO A 82 4.98 9.11 -7.29
N ARG A 83 4.73 10.37 -6.88
CA ARG A 83 3.39 10.97 -6.86
C ARG A 83 2.62 10.85 -8.18
N GLN A 84 3.33 10.94 -9.31
CA GLN A 84 2.71 10.83 -10.65
C GLN A 84 2.22 9.41 -10.97
N VAL A 85 2.76 8.40 -10.29
CA VAL A 85 2.38 6.99 -10.47
C VAL A 85 1.22 6.61 -9.54
N SER A 86 0.99 7.37 -8.47
CA SER A 86 -0.02 7.06 -7.44
C SER A 86 -1.44 6.83 -7.98
N PRO A 87 -1.97 7.63 -8.95
CA PRO A 87 -3.30 7.36 -9.50
C PRO A 87 -3.41 6.02 -10.23
N TYR A 88 -2.37 5.59 -10.91
CA TYR A 88 -2.35 4.30 -11.60
C TYR A 88 -2.35 3.14 -10.60
N VAL A 89 -1.54 3.26 -9.53
CA VAL A 89 -1.51 2.26 -8.44
C VAL A 89 -2.87 2.19 -7.73
N LEU A 90 -3.51 3.33 -7.45
CA LEU A 90 -4.85 3.33 -6.85
C LEU A 90 -5.88 2.65 -7.75
N LYS A 91 -5.83 2.91 -9.06
CA LYS A 91 -6.70 2.24 -10.04
C LYS A 91 -6.53 0.72 -10.01
N ASP A 92 -5.28 0.25 -9.96
CA ASP A 92 -4.98 -1.18 -9.91
C ASP A 92 -5.43 -1.82 -8.58
N LEU A 93 -5.26 -1.12 -7.45
CA LEU A 93 -5.76 -1.57 -6.15
C LEU A 93 -7.29 -1.71 -6.13
N ILE A 94 -8.00 -0.74 -6.70
CA ILE A 94 -9.46 -0.78 -6.83
C ILE A 94 -9.89 -1.94 -7.73
N ALA A 95 -9.26 -2.11 -8.90
CA ALA A 95 -9.56 -3.18 -9.85
C ALA A 95 -9.35 -4.57 -9.24
N ASN A 96 -8.33 -4.73 -8.38
CA ASN A 96 -8.02 -5.98 -7.69
C ASN A 96 -8.74 -6.12 -6.33
N LYS A 97 -9.73 -5.27 -6.05
CA LYS A 97 -10.59 -5.32 -4.86
C LYS A 97 -9.82 -5.30 -3.53
N ALA A 98 -8.68 -4.60 -3.50
CA ALA A 98 -8.00 -4.32 -2.24
C ALA A 98 -8.93 -3.56 -1.30
N ASN A 99 -8.88 -3.85 0.01
CA ASN A 99 -9.81 -3.24 0.95
C ASN A 99 -9.43 -1.78 1.30
N GLY A 100 -8.14 -1.46 1.29
CA GLY A 100 -7.65 -0.10 1.50
C GLY A 100 -6.16 0.04 1.29
N ALA A 101 -5.68 1.28 1.26
CA ALA A 101 -4.27 1.57 1.09
C ALA A 101 -3.85 2.86 1.80
N GLY A 102 -2.59 2.86 2.28
CA GLY A 102 -1.89 4.05 2.73
C GLY A 102 -0.88 4.53 1.69
N PHE A 103 -0.93 5.79 1.32
CA PHE A 103 0.00 6.41 0.38
C PHE A 103 1.01 7.26 1.15
N PHE A 104 2.25 6.78 1.23
CA PHE A 104 3.34 7.47 1.91
C PHE A 104 3.82 8.70 1.16
N THR A 105 3.82 8.64 -0.15
CA THR A 105 4.38 9.66 -1.03
C THR A 105 3.87 11.06 -0.72
N SER A 106 4.80 12.01 -0.64
CA SER A 106 4.55 13.44 -0.49
C SER A 106 4.52 14.16 -1.85
N GLY A 107 4.28 15.47 -1.82
CA GLY A 107 4.26 16.32 -3.02
C GLY A 107 2.86 16.49 -3.61
N PHE A 108 1.84 16.38 -2.78
CA PHE A 108 0.44 16.61 -3.15
C PHE A 108 -0.02 18.02 -2.74
N ALA A 109 -1.24 18.17 -2.23
CA ALA A 109 -1.79 19.49 -1.91
C ALA A 109 -1.02 20.24 -0.82
N GLU A 110 -0.28 19.54 0.03
CA GLU A 110 0.53 20.14 1.10
C GLU A 110 1.66 21.04 0.57
N THR A 111 2.05 20.88 -0.70
CA THR A 111 3.08 21.73 -1.30
C THR A 111 2.53 23.06 -1.82
N GLY A 112 1.21 23.17 -2.01
CA GLY A 112 0.57 24.30 -2.70
C GLY A 112 0.80 24.33 -4.21
N GLU A 113 1.52 23.39 -4.79
CA GLU A 113 1.72 23.28 -6.23
C GLU A 113 0.44 22.82 -6.94
N GLU A 114 0.11 23.44 -8.08
CA GLU A 114 -1.09 23.11 -8.86
C GLU A 114 -1.16 21.60 -9.21
N LEU A 115 -0.03 21.02 -9.64
CA LEU A 115 0.04 19.59 -9.93
C LEU A 115 -0.24 18.74 -8.71
N GLY A 116 0.30 19.11 -7.54
CA GLY A 116 0.08 18.39 -6.29
C GLY A 116 -1.39 18.39 -5.87
N VAL A 117 -2.03 19.57 -5.95
CA VAL A 117 -3.47 19.73 -5.66
C VAL A 117 -4.31 18.88 -6.62
N LYS A 118 -4.01 18.93 -7.92
CA LYS A 118 -4.69 18.13 -8.95
C LYS A 118 -4.60 16.63 -8.70
N LEU A 119 -3.41 16.14 -8.40
CA LEU A 119 -3.19 14.72 -8.13
C LEU A 119 -3.93 14.26 -6.87
N GLN A 120 -3.93 15.05 -5.81
CA GLN A 120 -4.68 14.72 -4.58
C GLN A 120 -6.18 14.70 -4.83
N THR A 121 -6.70 15.68 -5.56
CA THR A 121 -8.12 15.71 -5.95
C THR A 121 -8.48 14.43 -6.72
N GLN A 122 -7.66 14.07 -7.71
CA GLN A 122 -7.86 12.85 -8.49
C GLN A 122 -7.91 11.59 -7.61
N LEU A 123 -6.93 11.41 -6.70
CA LEU A 123 -6.92 10.25 -5.78
C LEU A 123 -8.17 10.22 -4.90
N THR A 124 -8.58 11.38 -4.37
CA THR A 124 -9.75 11.49 -3.49
C THR A 124 -11.04 11.13 -4.24
N GLU A 125 -11.20 11.62 -5.45
CA GLU A 125 -12.37 11.33 -6.29
C GLU A 125 -12.44 9.86 -6.66
N MET A 126 -11.34 9.27 -7.14
CA MET A 126 -11.25 7.85 -7.46
C MET A 126 -11.61 6.96 -6.24
N ALA A 127 -11.05 7.28 -5.07
CA ALA A 127 -11.32 6.52 -3.86
C ALA A 127 -12.79 6.65 -3.42
N ARG A 128 -13.37 7.85 -3.52
CA ARG A 128 -14.77 8.10 -3.16
C ARG A 128 -15.74 7.36 -4.10
N GLU A 129 -15.51 7.44 -5.41
CA GLU A 129 -16.35 6.77 -6.41
C GLU A 129 -16.34 5.24 -6.25
N ALA A 130 -15.18 4.68 -5.93
CA ALA A 130 -15.02 3.25 -5.70
C ALA A 130 -15.38 2.81 -4.26
N SER A 131 -15.75 3.72 -3.36
CA SER A 131 -15.89 3.45 -1.91
C SER A 131 -14.63 2.81 -1.32
N PHE A 132 -13.45 3.17 -1.83
CA PHE A 132 -12.16 2.65 -1.42
C PHE A 132 -11.64 3.36 -0.17
N ASN A 133 -11.03 2.61 0.76
CA ASN A 133 -10.47 3.16 1.99
C ASN A 133 -9.06 3.70 1.72
N LEU A 134 -8.96 5.00 1.48
CA LEU A 134 -7.69 5.71 1.22
C LEU A 134 -7.19 6.40 2.48
N VAL A 135 -5.92 6.14 2.84
CA VAL A 135 -5.18 6.82 3.91
C VAL A 135 -4.07 7.67 3.29
N GLY A 136 -4.04 8.94 3.57
CA GLY A 136 -3.10 9.88 2.93
C GLY A 136 -3.67 10.56 1.69
N PRO A 137 -2.84 11.06 0.78
CA PRO A 137 -1.37 10.87 0.67
C PRO A 137 -0.55 11.55 1.78
N ASN A 138 0.78 11.45 1.69
CA ASN A 138 1.73 11.97 2.65
C ASN A 138 1.45 11.49 4.09
N CYS A 139 1.22 10.19 4.23
CA CYS A 139 0.89 9.56 5.52
C CYS A 139 1.77 8.34 5.77
N MET A 140 2.27 8.21 7.00
CA MET A 140 3.12 7.09 7.43
C MET A 140 2.37 5.73 7.48
N GLY A 141 1.07 5.71 7.21
CA GLY A 141 0.26 4.50 7.21
C GLY A 141 -0.44 4.24 8.54
N LEU A 142 -0.70 2.97 8.83
CA LEU A 142 -1.39 2.52 10.03
C LEU A 142 -0.37 1.89 10.98
N TYR A 143 -0.52 2.18 12.28
CA TYR A 143 0.24 1.52 13.33
C TYR A 143 -0.68 0.57 14.11
N LEU A 144 -0.43 -0.72 13.98
CA LEU A 144 -1.25 -1.79 14.52
C LEU A 144 -0.44 -2.72 15.45
N PRO A 145 -0.19 -2.34 16.72
CA PRO A 145 0.72 -3.07 17.61
C PRO A 145 0.36 -4.54 17.84
N LYS A 146 -0.90 -4.91 17.59
CA LYS A 146 -1.37 -6.30 17.75
C LYS A 146 -0.86 -7.23 16.66
N VAL A 147 -0.64 -6.69 15.46
CA VAL A 147 -0.28 -7.51 14.29
C VAL A 147 1.19 -7.35 13.86
N GLY A 148 1.87 -6.33 14.36
CA GLY A 148 3.29 -6.12 14.06
C GLY A 148 3.65 -4.72 13.71
#